data_c9192f13f56e5f29e8f069482af23f89
#
_entry.id   c9192f13f56e5f29e8f069482af23f89
#
_cell.length_a   1.000
_cell.length_b   1.000
_cell.length_c   1.000
_cell.angle_alpha   90.00
_cell.angle_beta   90.00
_cell.angle_gamma   90.00
#
_symmetry.space_group_name_H-M   'P 1'
#
loop_
_entity.id
_entity.type
_entity.pdbx_description
1 polymer ?
#
loop_
_entity_poly.entity_id
_entity_poly.type
_entity_poly.pdbx_seq_one_letter_code
_entity_poly.pdbx_strand_id
1 'polypeptide(L)'
;MKKMMMIVSVGLMSTTLLVGCQNASPESKRIGSAAIGGGAGGAVGKHVGGNIGAGLGAALGAGVAANAKGSSSKTVRNSAIGAGVGAVLGGAIIGGDAGAATGGALGGSAGAAYEEKKGKY
;
A
#
# COMPACT_ATOMS: atom_id res chain seq x y z
N MET A 1 -10.29 10.22 26.04
CA MET A 1 -8.97 10.81 25.79
C MET A 1 -8.06 9.95 24.93
N LYS A 2 -7.96 8.65 25.15
CA LYS A 2 -7.12 7.75 24.30
C LYS A 2 -7.58 7.70 22.83
N LYS A 3 -8.89 7.73 22.58
CA LYS A 3 -9.44 7.72 21.20
C LYS A 3 -9.17 9.02 20.43
N MET A 4 -9.20 10.15 21.11
CA MET A 4 -8.87 11.45 20.51
C MET A 4 -7.37 11.56 20.18
N MET A 5 -6.51 11.05 21.05
CA MET A 5 -5.05 11.01 20.79
C MET A 5 -4.71 10.13 19.59
N MET A 6 -5.39 8.98 19.43
CA MET A 6 -5.20 8.11 18.25
C MET A 6 -5.63 8.79 16.96
N ILE A 7 -6.77 9.48 16.98
CA ILE A 7 -7.28 10.19 15.79
C ILE A 7 -6.35 11.33 15.39
N VAL A 8 -5.82 12.05 16.36
CA VAL A 8 -4.88 13.17 16.12
C VAL A 8 -3.54 12.66 15.61
N SER A 9 -3.03 11.55 16.12
CA SER A 9 -1.75 10.97 15.66
C SER A 9 -1.87 10.40 14.24
N VAL A 10 -2.98 9.75 13.91
CA VAL A 10 -3.25 9.24 12.56
C VAL A 10 -3.43 10.40 11.57
N GLY A 11 -4.13 11.45 11.98
CA GLY A 11 -4.30 12.66 11.15
C GLY A 11 -2.98 13.38 10.86
N LEU A 12 -2.10 13.48 11.87
CA LEU A 12 -0.80 14.13 11.71
C LEU A 12 0.15 13.33 10.82
N MET A 13 0.09 12.01 10.91
CA MET A 13 0.90 11.11 10.06
C MET A 13 0.44 11.14 8.61
N SER A 14 -0.86 11.29 8.37
CA SER A 14 -1.43 11.38 7.01
C SER A 14 -1.02 12.64 6.28
N THR A 15 -0.92 13.78 6.98
CA THR A 15 -0.52 15.06 6.39
C THR A 15 0.94 15.10 6.00
N THR A 16 1.83 14.49 6.77
CA THR A 16 3.26 14.42 6.43
C THR A 16 3.55 13.55 5.21
N LEU A 17 2.79 12.48 5.03
CA LEU A 17 2.92 11.62 3.84
C LEU A 17 2.46 12.31 2.56
N LEU A 18 1.41 13.12 2.63
CA LEU A 18 0.89 13.87 1.48
C LEU A 18 1.84 14.98 1.03
N VAL A 19 2.50 15.68 1.96
CA VAL A 19 3.45 16.75 1.64
C VAL A 19 4.74 16.18 1.04
N GLY A 20 5.20 15.01 1.50
CA GLY A 20 6.38 14.34 0.95
C GLY A 20 6.23 13.88 -0.50
N CYS A 21 5.00 13.62 -0.97
CA CYS A 21 4.74 13.16 -2.33
C CYS A 21 4.71 14.29 -3.39
N GLN A 22 4.60 15.56 -3.00
CA GLN A 22 4.46 16.67 -3.94
C GLN A 22 5.75 16.98 -4.71
N ASN A 23 6.91 16.72 -4.11
CA ASN A 23 8.23 16.98 -4.70
C ASN A 23 8.91 15.72 -5.24
N ALA A 24 8.20 14.59 -5.28
CA ALA A 24 8.75 13.33 -5.75
C ALA A 24 8.71 13.25 -7.28
N SER A 25 9.63 12.47 -7.86
CA SER A 25 9.60 12.13 -9.28
C SER A 25 8.32 11.39 -9.66
N PRO A 26 7.88 11.38 -10.94
CA PRO A 26 6.70 10.61 -11.36
C PRO A 26 6.77 9.13 -10.98
N GLU A 27 7.95 8.54 -11.05
CA GLU A 27 8.21 7.16 -10.64
C GLU A 27 7.96 6.96 -9.15
N SER A 28 8.50 7.84 -8.32
CA SER A 28 8.29 7.80 -6.86
C SER A 28 6.82 7.99 -6.48
N LYS A 29 6.09 8.81 -7.22
CA LYS A 29 4.64 9.00 -7.02
C LYS A 29 3.85 7.72 -7.30
N ARG A 30 4.19 6.98 -8.34
CA ARG A 30 3.55 5.70 -8.69
C ARG A 30 3.82 4.64 -7.63
N ILE A 31 5.08 4.52 -7.19
CA ILE A 31 5.49 3.58 -6.14
C ILE A 31 4.81 3.95 -4.81
N GLY A 32 4.82 5.23 -4.45
CA GLY A 32 4.18 5.74 -3.23
C GLY A 32 2.67 5.51 -3.24
N SER A 33 2.01 5.70 -4.39
CA SER A 33 0.57 5.45 -4.51
C SER A 33 0.24 3.98 -4.31
N ALA A 34 1.03 3.07 -4.88
CA ALA A 34 0.85 1.64 -4.70
C ALA A 34 1.05 1.23 -3.22
N ALA A 35 2.02 1.86 -2.54
CA ALA A 35 2.26 1.63 -1.12
C ALA A 35 1.07 2.07 -0.28
N ILE A 36 0.56 3.28 -0.50
CA ILE A 36 -0.58 3.83 0.24
C ILE A 36 -1.84 2.99 -0.03
N GLY A 37 -2.12 2.69 -1.30
CA GLY A 37 -3.27 1.87 -1.69
C GLY A 37 -3.20 0.46 -1.12
N GLY A 38 -2.04 -0.17 -1.19
CA GLY A 38 -1.80 -1.51 -0.64
C GLY A 38 -1.93 -1.53 0.88
N GLY A 39 -1.35 -0.54 1.56
CA GLY A 39 -1.42 -0.41 3.00
C GLY A 39 -2.84 -0.17 3.50
N ALA A 40 -3.52 0.82 2.94
CA ALA A 40 -4.89 1.15 3.31
C ALA A 40 -5.86 0.02 2.99
N GLY A 41 -5.75 -0.56 1.79
CA GLY A 41 -6.58 -1.68 1.36
C GLY A 41 -6.34 -2.92 2.22
N GLY A 42 -5.09 -3.19 2.56
CA GLY A 42 -4.72 -4.30 3.43
C GLY A 42 -5.32 -4.18 4.83
N ALA A 43 -5.23 -2.99 5.43
CA ALA A 43 -5.78 -2.72 6.77
C ALA A 43 -7.30 -2.89 6.79
N VAL A 44 -8.00 -2.25 5.84
CA VAL A 44 -9.46 -2.34 5.74
C VAL A 44 -9.88 -3.78 5.46
N GLY A 45 -9.23 -4.43 4.51
CA GLY A 45 -9.53 -5.83 4.15
C GLY A 45 -9.32 -6.76 5.32
N LYS A 46 -8.25 -6.60 6.07
CA LYS A 46 -7.96 -7.39 7.28
C LYS A 46 -9.07 -7.26 8.31
N HIS A 47 -9.53 -6.04 8.52
CA HIS A 47 -10.60 -5.76 9.48
C HIS A 47 -11.91 -6.46 9.12
N VAL A 48 -12.23 -6.51 7.82
CA VAL A 48 -13.50 -7.06 7.33
C VAL A 48 -13.43 -8.57 7.10
N GLY A 49 -12.35 -9.09 6.53
CA GLY A 49 -12.25 -10.47 6.07
C GLY A 49 -11.01 -11.23 6.53
N GLY A 50 -10.31 -10.78 7.58
CA GLY A 50 -9.12 -11.46 8.10
C GLY A 50 -7.96 -11.44 7.09
N ASN A 51 -7.13 -12.49 7.09
CA ASN A 51 -5.95 -12.56 6.22
C ASN A 51 -6.30 -12.60 4.73
N ILE A 52 -7.37 -13.29 4.36
CA ILE A 52 -7.85 -13.33 2.97
C ILE A 52 -8.32 -11.94 2.54
N GLY A 53 -9.10 -11.27 3.40
CA GLY A 53 -9.54 -9.90 3.18
C GLY A 53 -8.38 -8.93 3.06
N ALA A 54 -7.33 -9.10 3.88
CA ALA A 54 -6.12 -8.29 3.82
C ALA A 54 -5.44 -8.41 2.45
N GLY A 55 -5.28 -9.63 1.96
CA GLY A 55 -4.65 -9.87 0.65
C GLY A 55 -5.45 -9.28 -0.50
N LEU A 56 -6.76 -9.52 -0.53
CA LEU A 56 -7.63 -8.97 -1.56
C LEU A 56 -7.72 -7.44 -1.50
N GLY A 57 -7.89 -6.89 -0.30
CA GLY A 57 -7.95 -5.44 -0.10
C GLY A 57 -6.67 -4.74 -0.50
N ALA A 58 -5.53 -5.28 -0.11
CA ALA A 58 -4.22 -4.73 -0.47
C ALA A 58 -3.98 -4.81 -1.98
N ALA A 59 -4.31 -5.93 -2.61
CA ALA A 59 -4.15 -6.12 -4.05
C ALA A 59 -5.01 -5.11 -4.83
N LEU A 60 -6.28 -4.98 -4.48
CA LEU A 60 -7.17 -4.02 -5.11
C LEU A 60 -6.73 -2.58 -4.87
N GLY A 61 -6.38 -2.25 -3.63
CA GLY A 61 -5.93 -0.91 -3.26
C GLY A 61 -4.66 -0.49 -4.00
N ALA A 62 -3.65 -1.34 -4.03
CA ALA A 62 -2.40 -1.06 -4.73
C ALA A 62 -2.61 -0.99 -6.25
N GLY A 63 -3.39 -1.90 -6.80
CA GLY A 63 -3.68 -1.93 -8.23
C GLY A 63 -4.43 -0.69 -8.70
N VAL A 64 -5.49 -0.30 -7.99
CA VAL A 64 -6.27 0.91 -8.31
C VAL A 64 -5.41 2.16 -8.16
N ALA A 65 -4.64 2.27 -7.08
CA ALA A 65 -3.78 3.43 -6.84
C ALA A 65 -2.69 3.56 -7.91
N ALA A 66 -2.04 2.46 -8.28
CA ALA A 66 -1.03 2.44 -9.34
C ALA A 66 -1.65 2.85 -10.69
N ASN A 67 -2.83 2.31 -11.02
CA ASN A 67 -3.54 2.66 -12.25
C ASN A 67 -3.94 4.14 -12.30
N ALA A 68 -4.39 4.69 -11.17
CA ALA A 68 -4.77 6.10 -11.06
C ALA A 68 -3.62 7.06 -11.35
N LYS A 69 -2.37 6.64 -11.11
CA LYS A 69 -1.17 7.42 -11.40
C LYS A 69 -0.56 7.13 -12.78
N GLY A 70 -1.27 6.43 -13.65
CA GLY A 70 -0.84 6.16 -15.00
C GLY A 70 0.25 5.11 -15.12
N SER A 71 0.37 4.20 -14.16
CA SER A 71 1.30 3.09 -14.24
C SER A 71 0.94 2.11 -15.35
N SER A 72 1.94 1.43 -15.89
CA SER A 72 1.73 0.40 -16.91
C SER A 72 0.92 -0.77 -16.34
N SER A 73 0.27 -1.55 -17.21
CA SER A 73 -0.50 -2.73 -16.79
C SER A 73 0.36 -3.74 -16.02
N LYS A 74 1.64 -3.88 -16.39
CA LYS A 74 2.58 -4.74 -15.68
C LYS A 74 2.85 -4.25 -14.27
N THR A 75 3.08 -2.94 -14.11
CA THR A 75 3.29 -2.30 -12.80
C THR A 75 2.05 -2.46 -11.92
N VAL A 76 0.87 -2.23 -12.46
CA VAL A 76 -0.41 -2.39 -11.75
C VAL A 76 -0.54 -3.83 -11.24
N ARG A 77 -0.31 -4.81 -12.10
CA ARG A 77 -0.42 -6.23 -11.75
C ARG A 77 0.61 -6.65 -10.70
N ASN A 78 1.86 -6.26 -10.87
CA ASN A 78 2.92 -6.63 -9.93
C ASN A 78 2.78 -5.94 -8.59
N SER A 79 2.34 -4.68 -8.57
CA SER A 79 2.06 -3.99 -7.30
C SER A 79 0.87 -4.63 -6.58
N ALA A 80 -0.17 -5.03 -7.32
CA ALA A 80 -1.33 -5.72 -6.75
C ALA A 80 -0.94 -7.08 -6.14
N ILE A 81 -0.18 -7.89 -6.87
CA ILE A 81 0.29 -9.19 -6.39
C ILE A 81 1.21 -9.01 -5.18
N GLY A 82 2.18 -8.10 -5.27
CA GLY A 82 3.11 -7.80 -4.18
C GLY A 82 2.38 -7.31 -2.93
N ALA A 83 1.44 -6.41 -3.08
CA ALA A 83 0.64 -5.89 -1.96
C ALA A 83 -0.22 -6.99 -1.32
N GLY A 84 -0.86 -7.82 -2.13
CA GLY A 84 -1.70 -8.91 -1.64
C GLY A 84 -0.91 -9.92 -0.82
N VAL A 85 0.19 -10.42 -1.37
CA VAL A 85 1.09 -11.35 -0.69
C VAL A 85 1.70 -10.71 0.57
N GLY A 86 2.17 -9.47 0.44
CA GLY A 86 2.76 -8.73 1.56
C GLY A 86 1.77 -8.51 2.70
N ALA A 87 0.52 -8.17 2.39
CA ALA A 87 -0.52 -7.97 3.40
C ALA A 87 -0.87 -9.26 4.16
N VAL A 88 -0.96 -10.37 3.45
CA VAL A 88 -1.21 -11.68 4.08
C VAL A 88 -0.06 -12.06 5.00
N LEU A 89 1.18 -11.96 4.52
CA LEU A 89 2.36 -12.30 5.32
C LEU A 89 2.53 -11.33 6.50
N GLY A 90 2.37 -10.04 6.28
CA GLY A 90 2.45 -9.03 7.33
C GLY A 90 1.38 -9.22 8.40
N GLY A 91 0.15 -9.51 7.98
CA GLY A 91 -0.96 -9.79 8.89
C GLY A 91 -0.76 -11.07 9.69
N ALA A 92 -0.11 -12.08 9.11
CA ALA A 92 0.17 -13.36 9.78
C ALA A 92 1.36 -13.26 10.73
N ILE A 93 2.45 -12.59 10.34
CA ILE A 93 3.70 -12.54 11.10
C ILE A 93 3.66 -11.44 12.17
N ILE A 94 3.33 -10.20 11.79
CA ILE A 94 3.27 -9.05 12.70
C ILE A 94 1.95 -9.07 13.47
N GLY A 95 0.89 -9.48 12.79
CA GLY A 95 -0.46 -9.56 13.34
C GLY A 95 -1.25 -8.27 13.19
N GLY A 96 -2.57 -8.39 13.16
CA GLY A 96 -3.51 -7.29 13.14
C GLY A 96 -3.52 -6.46 11.87
N ASP A 97 -4.29 -5.40 11.90
CA ASP A 97 -4.47 -4.47 10.77
C ASP A 97 -3.16 -3.73 10.45
N ALA A 98 -2.35 -3.42 11.47
CA ALA A 98 -1.06 -2.76 11.29
C ALA A 98 -0.08 -3.64 10.50
N GLY A 99 -0.04 -4.96 10.79
CA GLY A 99 0.80 -5.89 10.05
C GLY A 99 0.38 -6.01 8.60
N ALA A 100 -0.92 -6.08 8.34
CA ALA A 100 -1.46 -6.14 6.99
C ALA A 100 -1.20 -4.84 6.22
N ALA A 101 -1.35 -3.69 6.88
CA ALA A 101 -1.08 -2.39 6.27
C ALA A 101 0.39 -2.25 5.90
N THR A 102 1.30 -2.58 6.82
CA THR A 102 2.75 -2.50 6.58
C THR A 102 3.17 -3.46 5.47
N GLY A 103 2.72 -4.73 5.53
CA GLY A 103 3.02 -5.72 4.52
C GLY A 103 2.46 -5.36 3.15
N GLY A 104 1.24 -4.84 3.10
CA GLY A 104 0.61 -4.37 1.86
C GLY A 104 1.34 -3.19 1.24
N ALA A 105 1.76 -2.24 2.07
CA ALA A 105 2.52 -1.08 1.63
C ALA A 105 3.90 -1.49 1.07
N LEU A 106 4.64 -2.31 1.81
CA LEU A 106 5.96 -2.79 1.38
C LEU A 106 5.87 -3.66 0.13
N GLY A 107 4.91 -4.58 0.09
CA GLY A 107 4.70 -5.46 -1.06
C GLY A 107 4.26 -4.71 -2.31
N GLY A 108 3.33 -3.77 -2.15
CA GLY A 108 2.85 -2.93 -3.25
C GLY A 108 3.95 -2.05 -3.83
N SER A 109 4.72 -1.38 -2.97
CA SER A 109 5.84 -0.55 -3.41
C SER A 109 6.95 -1.37 -4.06
N ALA A 110 7.28 -2.54 -3.49
CA ALA A 110 8.29 -3.43 -4.07
C ALA A 110 7.88 -3.93 -5.45
N GLY A 111 6.62 -4.34 -5.62
CA GLY A 111 6.09 -4.79 -6.90
C GLY A 111 6.13 -3.69 -7.96
N ALA A 112 5.72 -2.49 -7.59
CA ALA A 112 5.77 -1.33 -8.47
C ALA A 112 7.21 -0.96 -8.84
N ALA A 113 8.10 -0.91 -7.85
CA ALA A 113 9.51 -0.57 -8.06
C ALA A 113 10.22 -1.55 -8.96
N TYR A 114 9.91 -2.84 -8.83
CA TYR A 114 10.48 -3.89 -9.68
C TYR A 114 10.19 -3.62 -11.15
N GLU A 115 8.95 -3.34 -11.50
CA GLU A 115 8.57 -3.06 -12.89
C GLU A 115 9.10 -1.74 -13.41
N GLU A 116 9.10 -0.70 -12.58
CA GLU A 116 9.66 0.60 -12.97
C GLU A 116 11.16 0.50 -13.30
N LYS A 117 11.91 -0.27 -12.52
CA LYS A 117 13.34 -0.52 -12.80
C LYS A 117 13.54 -1.39 -14.04
N LYS A 118 12.71 -2.41 -14.23
CA LYS A 118 12.78 -3.30 -15.38
C LYS A 118 12.48 -2.57 -16.70
N GLY A 119 11.60 -1.58 -16.66
CA GLY A 119 11.26 -0.76 -17.82
C GLY A 119 12.38 0.17 -18.29
N LYS A 120 13.40 0.41 -17.47
CA LYS A 120 14.56 1.25 -17.81
C LYS A 120 15.70 0.48 -18.50
N TYR A 121 15.67 -0.81 -18.49
CA TYR A 121 16.67 -1.69 -19.06
C TYR A 121 16.04 -2.58 -20.14
#